data_5fc856c3a984a85f58e525c80800204f
#
_entry.id   5fc856c3a984a85f58e525c80800204f
#
_cell.length_a   1.000
_cell.length_b   1.000
_cell.length_c   1.000
_cell.angle_alpha   90.00
_cell.angle_beta   90.00
_cell.angle_gamma   90.00
#
_symmetry.space_group_name_H-M   'P 1'
#
loop_
_entity.id
_entity.type
_entity.pdbx_description
1 polymer ?
#
loop_
_entity_poly.entity_id
_entity_poly.type
_entity_poly.pdbx_seq_one_letter_code
_entity_poly.pdbx_strand_id
1 'polypeptide(L)'
;MANNKNKAKNKKTPDIKKIRKTLIIVLISAVAAALIIPDMIYRINEGLVEQDAVVEDLDVSGFAEKTFTGSYASGHMYANVEVTIVNGQYTDITLTGYSGINPSRAETVIMSIIRNQTLTPDEGDIGQQFTDIIVQKAIYYAIRYNYSVGE
;
A
#
# COMPACT_ATOMS: atom_id res chain seq x y z
N MET A 1 -51.42 -59.14 20.60
CA MET A 1 -50.04 -59.31 21.00
C MET A 1 -49.11 -58.57 19.98
N ALA A 2 -48.68 -57.37 20.29
CA ALA A 2 -47.86 -56.56 19.42
C ALA A 2 -46.39 -56.61 19.90
N ASN A 3 -45.50 -57.14 19.07
CA ASN A 3 -44.11 -57.32 19.37
C ASN A 3 -43.31 -56.09 18.93
N ASN A 4 -43.01 -55.19 19.85
CA ASN A 4 -42.28 -53.97 19.60
C ASN A 4 -40.75 -54.28 19.67
N LYS A 5 -40.11 -54.48 18.50
CA LYS A 5 -38.67 -54.64 18.38
C LYS A 5 -37.98 -53.28 18.42
N ASN A 6 -37.51 -52.87 19.57
CA ASN A 6 -36.60 -51.74 19.75
C ASN A 6 -35.29 -51.98 18.99
N LYS A 7 -35.13 -51.27 17.83
CA LYS A 7 -33.86 -51.16 17.11
C LYS A 7 -32.96 -50.16 17.87
N ALA A 8 -32.09 -50.66 18.72
CA ALA A 8 -31.01 -49.88 19.30
C ALA A 8 -30.10 -49.37 18.15
N LYS A 9 -30.08 -48.08 17.90
CA LYS A 9 -29.14 -47.42 16.98
C LYS A 9 -27.75 -47.51 17.58
N ASN A 10 -26.92 -48.38 17.01
CA ASN A 10 -25.50 -48.51 17.35
C ASN A 10 -24.77 -47.19 16.99
N LYS A 11 -24.55 -46.32 17.97
CA LYS A 11 -23.71 -45.12 17.83
C LYS A 11 -22.28 -45.58 17.67
N LYS A 12 -21.76 -45.61 16.44
CA LYS A 12 -20.33 -45.79 16.17
C LYS A 12 -19.58 -44.72 16.90
N THR A 13 -18.79 -45.10 17.89
CA THR A 13 -17.81 -44.23 18.56
C THR A 13 -16.84 -43.69 17.49
N PRO A 14 -16.63 -42.38 17.41
CA PRO A 14 -15.75 -41.83 16.41
C PRO A 14 -14.29 -42.25 16.68
N ASP A 15 -13.58 -42.65 15.64
CA ASP A 15 -12.19 -43.06 15.68
C ASP A 15 -11.29 -41.88 16.08
N ILE A 16 -10.78 -41.91 17.29
CA ILE A 16 -9.93 -40.86 17.91
C ILE A 16 -8.71 -40.55 17.03
N LYS A 17 -8.16 -41.53 16.32
CA LYS A 17 -7.01 -41.32 15.42
C LYS A 17 -7.40 -40.50 14.20
N LYS A 18 -8.61 -40.70 13.64
CA LYS A 18 -9.14 -39.90 12.55
C LYS A 18 -9.40 -38.46 13.00
N ILE A 19 -9.99 -38.29 14.17
CA ILE A 19 -10.27 -36.93 14.73
C ILE A 19 -8.97 -36.17 14.93
N ARG A 20 -7.92 -36.77 15.50
CA ARG A 20 -6.63 -36.11 15.67
C ARG A 20 -5.98 -35.70 14.35
N LYS A 21 -6.03 -36.56 13.32
CA LYS A 21 -5.51 -36.19 11.97
C LYS A 21 -6.27 -35.02 11.37
N THR A 22 -7.60 -35.03 11.45
CA THR A 22 -8.44 -33.95 10.94
C THR A 22 -8.18 -32.64 11.69
N LEU A 23 -8.04 -32.67 13.02
CA LEU A 23 -7.70 -31.50 13.83
C LEU A 23 -6.33 -30.90 13.46
N ILE A 24 -5.32 -31.73 13.22
CA ILE A 24 -3.99 -31.27 12.80
C ILE A 24 -4.06 -30.59 11.43
N ILE A 25 -4.78 -31.17 10.48
CA ILE A 25 -4.96 -30.60 9.13
C ILE A 25 -5.67 -29.23 9.21
N VAL A 26 -6.73 -29.14 10.01
CA VAL A 26 -7.48 -27.88 10.21
C VAL A 26 -6.59 -26.84 10.88
N LEU A 27 -5.77 -27.23 11.86
CA LEU A 27 -4.86 -26.29 12.52
C LEU A 27 -3.78 -25.77 11.57
N ILE A 28 -3.20 -26.65 10.76
CA ILE A 28 -2.18 -26.25 9.76
C ILE A 28 -2.79 -25.33 8.70
N SER A 29 -4.01 -25.64 8.22
CA SER A 29 -4.69 -24.79 7.24
C SER A 29 -5.07 -23.42 7.82
N ALA A 30 -5.47 -23.34 9.08
CA ALA A 30 -5.78 -22.09 9.75
C ALA A 30 -4.52 -21.21 9.93
N VAL A 31 -3.37 -21.82 10.30
CA VAL A 31 -2.09 -21.09 10.40
C VAL A 31 -1.62 -20.62 9.04
N ALA A 32 -1.70 -21.47 8.02
CA ALA A 32 -1.34 -21.08 6.65
C ALA A 32 -2.25 -19.93 6.12
N ALA A 33 -3.55 -20.00 6.39
CA ALA A 33 -4.49 -18.93 6.03
C ALA A 33 -4.16 -17.62 6.78
N ALA A 34 -3.82 -17.68 8.06
CA ALA A 34 -3.46 -16.51 8.86
C ALA A 34 -2.17 -15.82 8.38
N LEU A 35 -1.28 -16.55 7.72
CA LEU A 35 -0.05 -15.99 7.12
C LEU A 35 -0.26 -15.42 5.70
N ILE A 36 -1.16 -16.03 4.92
CA ILE A 36 -1.38 -15.67 3.50
C ILE A 36 -2.43 -14.57 3.34
N ILE A 37 -3.49 -14.58 4.18
CA ILE A 37 -4.60 -13.63 4.07
C ILE A 37 -4.16 -12.17 4.22
N PRO A 38 -3.29 -11.79 5.19
CA PRO A 38 -2.84 -10.42 5.30
C PRO A 38 -2.11 -9.93 4.04
N ASP A 39 -1.21 -10.75 3.49
CA ASP A 39 -0.47 -10.42 2.27
C ASP A 39 -1.39 -10.31 1.04
N MET A 40 -2.39 -11.16 0.96
CA MET A 40 -3.39 -11.15 -0.12
C MET A 40 -4.34 -9.95 -0.02
N ILE A 41 -4.78 -9.57 1.19
CA ILE A 41 -5.57 -8.35 1.42
C ILE A 41 -4.75 -7.12 1.08
N TYR A 42 -3.46 -7.12 1.41
CA TYR A 42 -2.54 -6.05 1.06
C TYR A 42 -2.45 -5.86 -0.46
N ARG A 43 -2.26 -6.95 -1.23
CA ARG A 43 -2.20 -6.94 -2.70
C ARG A 43 -3.52 -6.56 -3.38
N ILE A 44 -4.66 -6.93 -2.79
CA ILE A 44 -5.98 -6.55 -3.31
C ILE A 44 -6.22 -5.05 -3.10
N ASN A 45 -5.81 -4.49 -1.96
CA ASN A 45 -5.88 -3.05 -1.72
C ASN A 45 -4.96 -2.25 -2.65
N GLU A 46 -3.83 -2.82 -3.10
CA GLU A 46 -2.99 -2.20 -4.12
C GLU A 46 -3.68 -2.08 -5.48
N GLY A 47 -4.56 -3.03 -5.83
CA GLY A 47 -5.29 -3.02 -7.08
C GLY A 47 -6.56 -2.16 -7.09
N LEU A 48 -7.02 -1.71 -5.91
CA LEU A 48 -8.25 -0.92 -5.74
C LEU A 48 -7.99 0.58 -5.55
N VAL A 49 -6.73 1.02 -5.60
CA VAL A 49 -6.46 2.45 -5.61
C VAL A 49 -6.93 3.02 -6.92
N GLU A 50 -7.88 3.92 -6.81
CA GLU A 50 -8.45 4.69 -7.91
C GLU A 50 -7.40 5.01 -8.97
N GLN A 51 -7.54 4.41 -10.14
CA GLN A 51 -6.79 4.76 -11.34
C GLN A 51 -7.03 6.23 -11.77
N ASP A 52 -7.92 6.94 -11.09
CA ASP A 52 -8.30 8.33 -11.36
C ASP A 52 -7.32 9.38 -10.83
N ALA A 53 -6.22 8.95 -10.25
CA ALA A 53 -5.26 9.91 -9.73
C ALA A 53 -4.04 10.04 -10.63
N VAL A 54 -4.25 10.52 -11.83
CA VAL A 54 -3.17 11.06 -12.63
C VAL A 54 -2.52 12.19 -11.82
N VAL A 55 -1.28 11.99 -11.41
CA VAL A 55 -0.48 13.07 -10.86
C VAL A 55 -0.08 13.95 -12.03
N GLU A 56 -0.56 15.18 -12.05
CA GLU A 56 -0.14 16.16 -13.02
C GLU A 56 1.22 16.75 -12.64
N ASP A 57 2.02 17.05 -13.63
CA ASP A 57 3.27 17.77 -13.37
C ASP A 57 2.99 19.21 -12.96
N LEU A 58 3.82 19.75 -12.07
CA LEU A 58 3.66 21.09 -11.54
C LEU A 58 4.75 22.01 -12.07
N ASP A 59 4.34 23.19 -12.54
CA ASP A 59 5.32 24.25 -12.84
C ASP A 59 5.89 24.83 -11.54
N VAL A 60 7.14 24.52 -11.28
CA VAL A 60 7.87 24.99 -10.12
C VAL A 60 8.86 26.12 -10.45
N SER A 61 8.89 26.60 -11.69
CA SER A 61 9.86 27.60 -12.19
C SER A 61 9.78 28.94 -11.45
N GLY A 62 8.62 29.26 -10.86
CA GLY A 62 8.42 30.49 -10.09
C GLY A 62 9.05 30.53 -8.70
N PHE A 63 9.59 29.41 -8.19
CA PHE A 63 10.17 29.37 -6.84
C PHE A 63 11.67 29.67 -6.88
N ALA A 64 12.11 30.72 -6.15
CA ALA A 64 13.53 31.03 -5.99
C ALA A 64 14.22 30.02 -5.05
N GLU A 65 13.72 29.92 -3.80
CA GLU A 65 14.14 28.94 -2.81
C GLU A 65 12.97 28.73 -1.83
N LYS A 66 12.48 27.51 -1.72
CA LYS A 66 11.37 27.19 -0.81
C LYS A 66 11.35 25.71 -0.45
N THR A 67 11.04 25.44 0.81
CA THR A 67 10.79 24.09 1.31
C THR A 67 9.30 23.92 1.62
N PHE A 68 8.73 22.82 1.17
CA PHE A 68 7.32 22.47 1.34
C PHE A 68 7.21 21.15 2.08
N THR A 69 6.19 21.02 2.92
CA THR A 69 5.85 19.76 3.56
C THR A 69 4.50 19.27 3.06
N GLY A 70 4.37 17.98 2.82
CA GLY A 70 3.12 17.40 2.36
C GLY A 70 2.96 15.96 2.82
N SER A 71 1.74 15.48 2.71
CA SER A 71 1.39 14.11 3.03
C SER A 71 0.29 13.60 2.12
N TYR A 72 0.34 12.30 1.85
CA TYR A 72 -0.75 11.57 1.22
C TYR A 72 -0.90 10.20 1.87
N ALA A 73 -2.14 9.79 2.08
CA ALA A 73 -2.46 8.50 2.65
C ALA A 73 -3.60 7.85 1.86
N SER A 74 -3.50 6.54 1.66
CA SER A 74 -4.57 5.71 1.09
C SER A 74 -4.58 4.35 1.76
N GLY A 75 -5.70 4.01 2.40
CA GLY A 75 -5.80 2.82 3.23
C GLY A 75 -4.82 2.84 4.41
N HIS A 76 -3.93 1.86 4.44
CA HIS A 76 -2.90 1.73 5.49
C HIS A 76 -1.53 2.30 5.07
N MET A 77 -1.43 2.77 3.83
CA MET A 77 -0.19 3.30 3.29
C MET A 77 -0.20 4.82 3.32
N TYR A 78 0.96 5.40 3.64
CA TYR A 78 1.13 6.85 3.60
C TYR A 78 2.57 7.23 3.27
N ALA A 79 2.74 8.44 2.76
CA ALA A 79 4.02 9.13 2.67
C ALA A 79 3.89 10.55 3.19
N ASN A 80 4.84 10.96 4.02
CA ASN A 80 5.04 12.34 4.43
C ASN A 80 6.38 12.78 3.83
N VAL A 81 6.38 13.92 3.18
CA VAL A 81 7.55 14.42 2.46
C VAL A 81 7.89 15.86 2.86
N GLU A 82 9.16 16.17 2.79
CA GLU A 82 9.69 17.52 2.73
C GLU A 82 10.35 17.71 1.37
N VAL A 83 9.94 18.75 0.63
CA VAL A 83 10.37 19.02 -0.75
C VAL A 83 11.05 20.37 -0.79
N THR A 84 12.29 20.42 -1.19
CA THR A 84 13.05 21.66 -1.37
C THR A 84 13.20 21.97 -2.85
N ILE A 85 12.77 23.18 -3.24
CA ILE A 85 12.89 23.73 -4.58
C ILE A 85 13.83 24.92 -4.53
N VAL A 86 14.81 24.94 -5.42
CA VAL A 86 15.74 26.05 -5.58
C VAL A 86 15.85 26.41 -7.06
N ASN A 87 15.65 27.70 -7.38
CA ASN A 87 15.66 28.20 -8.75
C ASN A 87 14.76 27.42 -9.72
N GLY A 88 13.57 27.06 -9.25
CA GLY A 88 12.61 26.31 -10.05
C GLY A 88 12.95 24.85 -10.28
N GLN A 89 13.80 24.25 -9.46
CA GLN A 89 14.23 22.86 -9.60
C GLN A 89 14.03 22.08 -8.29
N TYR A 90 13.62 20.83 -8.39
CA TYR A 90 13.63 19.90 -7.26
C TYR A 90 15.08 19.59 -6.87
N THR A 91 15.53 20.10 -5.72
CA THR A 91 16.90 19.88 -5.26
C THR A 91 17.02 18.84 -4.18
N ASP A 92 16.01 18.72 -3.33
CA ASP A 92 15.93 17.68 -2.31
C ASP A 92 14.49 17.26 -2.05
N ILE A 93 14.27 15.97 -1.83
CA ILE A 93 13.00 15.42 -1.41
C ILE A 93 13.28 14.34 -0.37
N THR A 94 12.86 14.61 0.86
CA THR A 94 13.09 13.71 2.00
C THR A 94 11.76 13.08 2.45
N LEU A 95 11.74 11.75 2.63
CA LEU A 95 10.65 11.05 3.30
C LEU A 95 10.77 11.25 4.81
N THR A 96 9.88 12.06 5.38
CA THR A 96 9.82 12.29 6.84
C THR A 96 8.96 11.24 7.55
N GLY A 97 8.16 10.49 6.81
CA GLY A 97 7.39 9.35 7.29
C GLY A 97 6.88 8.51 6.12
N TYR A 98 6.93 7.20 6.28
CA TYR A 98 6.48 6.29 5.24
C TYR A 98 5.93 4.99 5.84
N SER A 99 4.78 4.56 5.36
CA SER A 99 4.25 3.22 5.57
C SER A 99 3.81 2.65 4.24
N GLY A 100 4.53 1.67 3.76
CA GLY A 100 4.27 1.03 2.48
C GLY A 100 5.09 -0.24 2.31
N ILE A 101 4.84 -0.98 1.23
CA ILE A 101 5.41 -2.31 1.01
C ILE A 101 6.87 -2.23 0.62
N ASN A 102 7.27 -1.17 -0.10
CA ASN A 102 8.59 -1.10 -0.71
C ASN A 102 9.28 0.26 -0.47
N PRO A 103 9.98 0.43 0.66
CA PRO A 103 10.71 1.67 0.94
C PRO A 103 11.78 2.01 -0.10
N SER A 104 12.52 1.01 -0.59
CA SER A 104 13.55 1.22 -1.61
C SER A 104 12.95 1.71 -2.94
N ARG A 105 11.73 1.31 -3.25
CA ARG A 105 11.00 1.81 -4.41
C ARG A 105 10.64 3.30 -4.23
N ALA A 106 10.19 3.69 -3.04
CA ALA A 106 9.88 5.08 -2.73
C ALA A 106 11.10 5.99 -2.92
N GLU A 107 12.28 5.55 -2.47
CA GLU A 107 13.54 6.26 -2.71
C GLU A 107 13.89 6.35 -4.20
N THR A 108 13.66 5.27 -4.97
CA THR A 108 13.89 5.26 -6.42
C THR A 108 13.01 6.29 -7.13
N VAL A 109 11.74 6.39 -6.76
CA VAL A 109 10.80 7.39 -7.30
C VAL A 109 11.30 8.81 -7.01
N ILE A 110 11.69 9.09 -5.77
CA ILE A 110 12.24 10.39 -5.37
C ILE A 110 13.47 10.76 -6.21
N MET A 111 14.43 9.84 -6.30
CA MET A 111 15.64 10.09 -7.11
C MET A 111 15.33 10.34 -8.58
N SER A 112 14.32 9.64 -9.13
CA SER A 112 13.90 9.85 -10.51
C SER A 112 13.25 11.23 -10.71
N ILE A 113 12.41 11.68 -9.78
CA ILE A 113 11.79 13.01 -9.81
C ILE A 113 12.86 14.10 -9.77
N ILE A 114 13.83 14.00 -8.87
CA ILE A 114 14.93 14.98 -8.77
C ILE A 114 15.77 14.98 -10.04
N ARG A 115 16.09 13.82 -10.61
CA ARG A 115 16.91 13.70 -11.81
C ARG A 115 16.20 14.25 -13.05
N ASN A 116 14.93 13.95 -13.23
CA ASN A 116 14.16 14.32 -14.41
C ASN A 116 13.42 15.65 -14.26
N GLN A 117 13.37 16.22 -13.06
CA GLN A 117 12.71 17.49 -12.77
C GLN A 117 11.21 17.47 -13.12
N THR A 118 10.55 16.32 -12.95
CA THR A 118 9.12 16.11 -13.20
C THR A 118 8.54 15.14 -12.17
N LEU A 119 7.29 15.34 -11.78
CA LEU A 119 6.58 14.42 -10.89
C LEU A 119 6.20 13.10 -11.59
N THR A 120 6.14 13.12 -12.93
CA THR A 120 5.75 11.99 -13.76
C THR A 120 6.89 11.58 -14.69
N PRO A 121 8.04 11.11 -14.15
CA PRO A 121 9.17 10.75 -14.98
C PRO A 121 8.82 9.57 -15.89
N ASP A 122 9.13 9.71 -17.18
CA ASP A 122 8.96 8.66 -18.19
C ASP A 122 10.16 7.68 -18.13
N GLU A 123 10.36 7.06 -16.98
CA GLU A 123 11.44 6.12 -16.71
C GLU A 123 10.91 4.77 -16.26
N GLY A 124 11.06 3.77 -17.10
CA GLY A 124 10.72 2.40 -16.78
C GLY A 124 9.24 2.23 -16.43
N ASP A 125 8.98 1.75 -15.22
CA ASP A 125 7.64 1.49 -14.69
C ASP A 125 7.22 2.48 -13.58
N ILE A 126 7.88 3.64 -13.47
CA ILE A 126 7.55 4.64 -12.44
C ILE A 126 6.16 5.23 -12.72
N GLY A 127 5.37 5.36 -11.66
CA GLY A 127 3.98 5.80 -11.73
C GLY A 127 2.97 4.67 -11.96
N GLN A 128 3.44 3.43 -12.15
CA GLN A 128 2.56 2.27 -12.35
C GLN A 128 2.31 1.50 -11.05
N GLN A 129 3.18 1.64 -10.06
CA GLN A 129 3.01 0.97 -8.78
C GLN A 129 2.36 1.89 -7.75
N PHE A 130 1.67 1.29 -6.82
CA PHE A 130 0.97 2.02 -5.76
C PHE A 130 1.92 2.87 -4.89
N THR A 131 3.11 2.34 -4.60
CA THR A 131 4.16 3.09 -3.89
C THR A 131 4.53 4.38 -4.62
N ASP A 132 4.63 4.33 -5.95
CA ASP A 132 4.99 5.47 -6.78
C ASP A 132 3.93 6.58 -6.66
N ILE A 133 2.66 6.19 -6.82
CA ILE A 133 1.51 7.10 -6.74
C ILE A 133 1.43 7.78 -5.37
N ILE A 134 1.65 7.05 -4.28
CA ILE A 134 1.62 7.61 -2.92
C ILE A 134 2.70 8.67 -2.75
N VAL A 135 3.92 8.41 -3.18
CA VAL A 135 5.05 9.35 -3.08
C VAL A 135 4.81 10.56 -3.99
N GLN A 136 4.45 10.34 -5.24
CA GLN A 136 4.16 11.42 -6.19
C GLN A 136 3.04 12.33 -5.70
N LYS A 137 1.95 11.77 -5.16
CA LYS A 137 0.84 12.56 -4.59
C LYS A 137 1.25 13.31 -3.34
N ALA A 138 2.06 12.74 -2.47
CA ALA A 138 2.55 13.45 -1.29
C ALA A 138 3.37 14.69 -1.70
N ILE A 139 4.24 14.57 -2.72
CA ILE A 139 5.02 15.67 -3.28
C ILE A 139 4.09 16.70 -3.97
N TYR A 140 3.16 16.23 -4.79
CA TYR A 140 2.18 17.09 -5.45
C TYR A 140 1.40 17.94 -4.45
N TYR A 141 0.90 17.33 -3.37
CA TYR A 141 0.15 18.04 -2.35
C TYR A 141 1.02 18.96 -1.51
N ALA A 142 2.29 18.60 -1.25
CA ALA A 142 3.24 19.49 -0.58
C ALA A 142 3.33 20.84 -1.30
N ILE A 143 3.44 20.83 -2.62
CA ILE A 143 3.61 22.02 -3.42
C ILE A 143 2.26 22.73 -3.62
N ARG A 144 1.24 22.01 -4.10
CA ARG A 144 -0.05 22.59 -4.50
C ARG A 144 -0.79 23.28 -3.35
N TYR A 145 -0.85 22.69 -2.18
CA TYR A 145 -1.56 23.29 -1.05
C TYR A 145 -0.82 24.50 -0.46
N ASN A 146 0.50 24.55 -0.60
CA ASN A 146 1.29 25.68 -0.15
C ASN A 146 1.43 26.79 -1.20
N TYR A 147 1.07 26.50 -2.47
CA TYR A 147 1.01 27.50 -3.54
C TYR A 147 -0.16 28.47 -3.35
N SER A 148 -1.30 27.97 -2.85
CA SER A 148 -2.54 28.75 -2.66
C SER A 148 -2.53 29.72 -1.47
N VAL A 149 -1.52 29.67 -0.61
CA VAL A 149 -1.41 30.47 0.64
C VAL A 149 -0.53 31.71 0.46
N GLY A 150 0.00 31.95 -0.73
CA GLY A 150 0.98 33.01 -1.03
C GLY A 150 0.48 34.16 -1.89
N GLU A 151 -0.85 34.30 -2.14
CA GLU A 151 -1.46 35.49 -2.76
C GLU A 151 -2.09 36.44 -1.74
#